data_623e1769dfa0da5e96e7af975f8e685f
#
_entry.id   623e1769dfa0da5e96e7af975f8e685f
#
_cell.length_a   1.000
_cell.length_b   1.000
_cell.length_c   1.000
_cell.angle_alpha   90.00
_cell.angle_beta   90.00
_cell.angle_gamma   90.00
#
_symmetry.space_group_name_H-M   'P 1'
#
loop_
_entity.id
_entity.type
_entity.pdbx_description
1 polymer ?
#
loop_
_entity_poly.entity_id
_entity_poly.type
_entity_poly.pdbx_seq_one_letter_code
_entity_poly.pdbx_strand_id
1 'polypeptide(L)'
;MSHRDIWMVGDLQGCCRSLETLMRHPDIAAGGDAGFWFAGDLVNRGPDSLRTLRSVIALGDRAVSVLGNHDLHLLGIAAGLRKVGKSDTFDEILNAPDAEALLDWIRHRPLAHYEHGHLMVHAGVLPQWSVADTLELAAEVQKDLRSPDWRQRLQTMYGDEPSQWRDELDQEGRRRIVINALTRLRMCTAQGRMEFRHKLAPTEQDWNESGLLPWYDAPGRRTRDEATVVFGHWSTLGLLMRPDVICLDTGCVWGRSLTAVRLGDRKVVQVDCAGQAGADC
;
A
#
# COMPACT_ATOMS: atom_id res chain seq x y z
N MET A 1 -29.91 -6.97 7.00
CA MET A 1 -28.84 -6.05 7.40
C MET A 1 -28.40 -5.34 6.12
N SER A 2 -28.49 -4.00 6.08
CA SER A 2 -28.00 -3.22 4.92
C SER A 2 -26.49 -3.46 4.81
N HIS A 3 -26.04 -4.03 3.70
CA HIS A 3 -24.60 -4.16 3.44
C HIS A 3 -24.01 -2.75 3.29
N ARG A 4 -23.04 -2.41 4.15
CA ARG A 4 -22.27 -1.16 4.03
C ARG A 4 -21.52 -1.17 2.71
N ASP A 5 -21.65 -0.10 1.90
CA ASP A 5 -20.82 0.09 0.71
C ASP A 5 -19.36 0.25 1.13
N ILE A 6 -18.46 -0.52 0.52
CA ILE A 6 -17.02 -0.45 0.75
C ILE A 6 -16.36 0.20 -0.46
N TRP A 7 -15.56 1.23 -0.20
CA TRP A 7 -14.77 1.94 -1.20
C TRP A 7 -13.28 1.68 -1.00
N MET A 8 -12.65 1.08 -2.00
CA MET A 8 -11.20 0.83 -2.02
C MET A 8 -10.50 2.07 -2.57
N VAL A 9 -9.59 2.65 -1.80
CA VAL A 9 -8.94 3.95 -2.05
C VAL A 9 -7.45 3.76 -2.26
N GLY A 10 -6.89 4.43 -3.26
CA GLY A 10 -5.46 4.45 -3.54
C GLY A 10 -4.65 5.27 -2.54
N ASP A 11 -3.36 5.42 -2.84
CA ASP A 11 -2.36 6.07 -2.00
C ASP A 11 -2.77 7.52 -1.64
N LEU A 12 -2.78 7.83 -0.34
CA LEU A 12 -3.12 9.16 0.16
C LEU A 12 -1.90 10.08 0.25
N GLN A 13 -0.80 9.56 0.72
CA GLN A 13 0.48 10.27 0.86
C GLN A 13 0.34 11.70 1.38
N GLY A 14 -0.43 11.90 2.46
CA GLY A 14 -0.62 13.23 3.06
C GLY A 14 -1.56 14.18 2.30
N CYS A 15 -2.33 13.71 1.31
CA CYS A 15 -3.28 14.51 0.53
C CYS A 15 -4.65 14.60 1.22
N CYS A 16 -4.71 15.16 2.42
CA CYS A 16 -5.92 15.21 3.25
C CYS A 16 -7.12 15.88 2.56
N ARG A 17 -6.89 16.99 1.85
CA ARG A 17 -7.99 17.72 1.15
C ARG A 17 -8.62 16.85 0.07
N SER A 18 -7.82 16.08 -0.68
CA SER A 18 -8.34 15.16 -1.69
C SER A 18 -9.15 14.05 -1.05
N LEU A 19 -8.70 13.50 0.09
CA LEU A 19 -9.48 12.52 0.85
C LEU A 19 -10.83 13.10 1.29
N GLU A 20 -10.85 14.31 1.86
CA GLU A 20 -12.08 14.97 2.28
C GLU A 20 -13.02 15.23 1.10
N THR A 21 -12.48 15.63 -0.04
CA THR A 21 -13.26 15.86 -1.27
C THR A 21 -13.85 14.55 -1.78
N LEU A 22 -13.05 13.48 -1.79
CA LEU A 22 -13.48 12.13 -2.17
C LEU A 22 -14.63 11.65 -1.29
N MET A 23 -14.50 11.76 0.03
CA MET A 23 -15.51 11.31 0.99
C MET A 23 -16.84 12.10 0.88
N ARG A 24 -16.78 13.36 0.42
CA ARG A 24 -17.96 14.19 0.17
C ARG A 24 -18.55 13.97 -1.22
N HIS A 25 -17.92 13.18 -2.09
CA HIS A 25 -18.46 12.92 -3.42
C HIS A 25 -19.86 12.32 -3.33
N PRO A 26 -20.84 12.79 -4.12
CA PRO A 26 -22.25 12.37 -3.98
C PRO A 26 -22.45 10.86 -3.98
N ASP A 27 -21.72 10.13 -4.83
CA ASP A 27 -21.82 8.67 -4.92
C ASP A 27 -21.30 7.94 -3.67
N ILE A 28 -20.38 8.52 -2.93
CA ILE A 28 -19.84 7.98 -1.68
C ILE A 28 -20.72 8.40 -0.52
N ALA A 29 -21.07 9.68 -0.45
CA ALA A 29 -21.88 10.24 0.61
C ALA A 29 -23.32 9.67 0.64
N ALA A 30 -23.89 9.31 -0.51
CA ALA A 30 -25.21 8.70 -0.61
C ALA A 30 -25.31 7.35 0.14
N GLY A 31 -24.20 6.64 0.33
CA GLY A 31 -24.12 5.39 1.10
C GLY A 31 -24.24 5.58 2.63
N GLY A 32 -24.25 6.83 3.11
CA GLY A 32 -24.40 7.18 4.54
C GLY A 32 -23.22 6.70 5.40
N ASP A 33 -23.17 5.42 5.74
CA ASP A 33 -22.14 4.79 6.58
C ASP A 33 -21.14 3.97 5.73
N ALA A 34 -20.56 4.58 4.69
CA ALA A 34 -19.61 3.90 3.82
C ALA A 34 -18.34 3.45 4.58
N GLY A 35 -17.87 2.25 4.28
CA GLY A 35 -16.57 1.73 4.69
C GLY A 35 -15.47 2.07 3.67
N PHE A 36 -14.24 2.14 4.12
CA PHE A 36 -13.09 2.48 3.29
C PHE A 36 -11.94 1.49 3.48
N TRP A 37 -11.39 1.01 2.38
CA TRP A 37 -10.17 0.22 2.37
C TRP A 37 -9.07 1.05 1.71
N PHE A 38 -8.02 1.36 2.45
CA PHE A 38 -6.89 2.14 1.96
C PHE A 38 -5.75 1.22 1.57
N ALA A 39 -5.25 1.38 0.35
CA ALA A 39 -4.17 0.54 -0.20
C ALA A 39 -2.79 0.82 0.41
N GLY A 40 -2.71 1.55 1.51
CA GLY A 40 -1.47 1.93 2.19
C GLY A 40 -0.96 3.32 1.77
N ASP A 41 0.26 3.65 2.19
CA ASP A 41 0.88 4.95 1.98
C ASP A 41 -0.05 6.11 2.38
N LEU A 42 -0.46 6.09 3.64
CA LEU A 42 -1.32 7.15 4.20
C LEU A 42 -0.57 8.48 4.34
N VAL A 43 0.74 8.41 4.56
CA VAL A 43 1.58 9.55 4.95
C VAL A 43 2.74 9.75 3.98
N ASN A 44 3.46 10.86 4.14
CA ASN A 44 4.64 11.28 3.39
C ASN A 44 4.33 12.01 2.07
N ARG A 45 5.31 12.76 1.58
CA ARG A 45 5.31 13.52 0.31
C ARG A 45 4.34 14.70 0.27
N GLY A 46 3.09 14.47 0.55
CA GLY A 46 2.05 15.49 0.53
C GLY A 46 2.09 16.40 1.76
N PRO A 47 1.31 17.49 1.73
CA PRO A 47 1.46 18.59 2.71
C PRO A 47 0.86 18.30 4.09
N ASP A 48 -0.08 17.37 4.21
CA ASP A 48 -0.93 17.23 5.42
C ASP A 48 -0.85 15.81 6.01
N SER A 49 0.36 15.21 6.15
CA SER A 49 0.53 13.82 6.61
C SER A 49 -0.13 13.55 7.97
N LEU A 50 0.05 14.44 8.94
CA LEU A 50 -0.55 14.31 10.28
C LEU A 50 -2.08 14.36 10.21
N ARG A 51 -2.64 15.32 9.48
CA ARG A 51 -4.09 15.48 9.33
C ARG A 51 -4.70 14.30 8.57
N THR A 52 -4.04 13.81 7.53
CA THR A 52 -4.48 12.62 6.78
C THR A 52 -4.57 11.42 7.70
N LEU A 53 -3.50 11.15 8.46
CA LEU A 53 -3.47 10.02 9.38
C LEU A 53 -4.59 10.10 10.43
N ARG A 54 -4.77 11.26 11.07
CA ARG A 54 -5.84 11.48 12.03
C ARG A 54 -7.23 11.33 11.43
N SER A 55 -7.42 11.77 10.17
CA SER A 55 -8.69 11.62 9.47
C SER A 55 -9.03 10.15 9.22
N VAL A 56 -8.04 9.33 8.86
CA VAL A 56 -8.23 7.88 8.68
C VAL A 56 -8.50 7.20 10.03
N ILE A 57 -7.75 7.55 11.08
CA ILE A 57 -7.97 7.04 12.45
C ILE A 57 -9.39 7.36 12.94
N ALA A 58 -9.88 8.57 12.67
CA ALA A 58 -11.21 9.01 13.08
C ALA A 58 -12.37 8.24 12.41
N LEU A 59 -12.12 7.52 11.32
CA LEU A 59 -13.11 6.63 10.70
C LEU A 59 -13.41 5.40 11.56
N GLY A 60 -12.52 5.05 12.50
CA GLY A 60 -12.69 3.90 13.39
C GLY A 60 -12.83 2.58 12.62
N ASP A 61 -13.90 1.84 12.91
CA ASP A 61 -14.23 0.54 12.29
C ASP A 61 -14.71 0.63 10.83
N ARG A 62 -14.89 1.85 10.32
CA ARG A 62 -15.17 2.08 8.90
C ARG A 62 -13.91 2.07 8.03
N ALA A 63 -12.72 2.04 8.62
CA ALA A 63 -11.46 2.08 7.89
C ALA A 63 -10.65 0.80 8.08
N VAL A 64 -10.29 0.16 6.98
CA VAL A 64 -9.22 -0.82 6.91
C VAL A 64 -8.08 -0.21 6.08
N SER A 65 -6.86 -0.20 6.60
CA SER A 65 -5.68 0.22 5.84
C SER A 65 -4.63 -0.87 5.90
N VAL A 66 -4.00 -1.17 4.77
CA VAL A 66 -2.76 -1.95 4.78
C VAL A 66 -1.56 -1.00 4.94
N LEU A 67 -0.41 -1.55 5.34
CA LEU A 67 0.84 -0.80 5.41
C LEU A 67 1.44 -0.61 4.03
N GLY A 68 1.78 0.63 3.69
CA GLY A 68 2.60 0.95 2.53
C GLY A 68 4.09 1.15 2.88
N ASN A 69 4.92 1.33 1.87
CA ASN A 69 6.35 1.55 2.08
C ASN A 69 6.65 2.89 2.74
N HIS A 70 5.84 3.92 2.54
CA HIS A 70 5.99 5.21 3.23
C HIS A 70 5.57 5.11 4.71
N ASP A 71 4.55 4.34 5.04
CA ASP A 71 4.16 4.07 6.42
C ASP A 71 5.28 3.32 7.17
N LEU A 72 5.87 2.30 6.54
CA LEU A 72 7.04 1.60 7.08
C LEU A 72 8.27 2.50 7.18
N HIS A 73 8.46 3.44 6.24
CA HIS A 73 9.54 4.41 6.30
C HIS A 73 9.41 5.34 7.50
N LEU A 74 8.21 5.82 7.80
CA LEU A 74 7.94 6.59 9.02
C LEU A 74 8.33 5.80 10.29
N LEU A 75 7.91 4.52 10.37
CA LEU A 75 8.30 3.65 11.48
C LEU A 75 9.82 3.48 11.58
N GLY A 76 10.50 3.35 10.45
CA GLY A 76 11.96 3.25 10.38
C GLY A 76 12.69 4.50 10.87
N ILE A 77 12.16 5.68 10.57
CA ILE A 77 12.69 6.96 11.09
C ILE A 77 12.44 7.06 12.59
N ALA A 78 11.22 6.77 13.05
CA ALA A 78 10.87 6.79 14.47
C ALA A 78 11.67 5.78 15.32
N ALA A 79 12.11 4.68 14.70
CA ALA A 79 13.01 3.70 15.31
C ALA A 79 14.50 4.11 15.26
N GLY A 80 14.86 5.25 14.64
CA GLY A 80 16.25 5.68 14.48
C GLY A 80 17.04 4.88 13.42
N LEU A 81 16.37 4.05 12.62
CA LEU A 81 17.01 3.19 11.59
C LEU A 81 17.19 3.89 10.24
N ARG A 82 16.44 4.95 10.02
CA ARG A 82 16.46 5.75 8.79
C ARG A 82 16.58 7.23 9.16
N LYS A 83 17.19 8.00 8.25
CA LYS A 83 17.23 9.46 8.36
C LYS A 83 16.06 10.05 7.56
N VAL A 84 15.52 11.15 8.04
CA VAL A 84 14.53 11.95 7.31
C VAL A 84 15.19 12.45 6.02
N GLY A 85 14.58 12.14 4.89
CA GLY A 85 15.01 12.62 3.57
C GLY A 85 14.51 14.03 3.30
N LYS A 86 15.09 14.72 2.31
CA LYS A 86 14.71 16.10 1.96
C LYS A 86 13.24 16.26 1.53
N SER A 87 12.68 15.21 0.94
CA SER A 87 11.30 15.19 0.45
C SER A 87 10.33 14.46 1.41
N ASP A 88 10.78 14.07 2.60
CA ASP A 88 9.90 13.47 3.60
C ASP A 88 9.12 14.56 4.37
N THR A 89 7.86 14.30 4.65
CA THR A 89 6.93 15.22 5.33
C THR A 89 6.41 14.61 6.63
N PHE A 90 7.32 14.10 7.47
CA PHE A 90 6.99 13.41 8.73
C PHE A 90 7.10 14.27 9.97
N ASP A 91 7.67 15.48 9.87
CA ASP A 91 7.99 16.31 11.02
C ASP A 91 6.79 16.58 11.93
N GLU A 92 5.63 16.86 11.35
CA GLU A 92 4.42 17.11 12.13
C GLU A 92 3.96 15.86 12.92
N ILE A 93 4.11 14.66 12.35
CA ILE A 93 3.76 13.40 13.03
C ILE A 93 4.76 13.12 14.15
N LEU A 94 6.07 13.23 13.86
CA LEU A 94 7.13 12.91 14.82
C LEU A 94 7.18 13.88 16.01
N ASN A 95 6.76 15.13 15.81
CA ASN A 95 6.70 16.15 16.85
C ASN A 95 5.29 16.33 17.47
N ALA A 96 4.31 15.54 17.05
CA ALA A 96 2.96 15.62 17.60
C ALA A 96 2.95 15.20 19.10
N PRO A 97 2.13 15.83 19.95
CA PRO A 97 1.99 15.43 21.36
C PRO A 97 1.56 13.97 21.53
N ASP A 98 0.87 13.40 20.53
CA ASP A 98 0.35 12.04 20.47
C ASP A 98 1.16 11.14 19.49
N ALA A 99 2.41 11.51 19.16
CA ALA A 99 3.24 10.81 18.19
C ALA A 99 3.33 9.29 18.44
N GLU A 100 3.58 8.88 19.68
CA GLU A 100 3.67 7.44 20.03
C GLU A 100 2.35 6.70 19.76
N ALA A 101 1.20 7.31 20.02
CA ALA A 101 -0.10 6.71 19.74
C ALA A 101 -0.35 6.59 18.21
N LEU A 102 0.08 7.58 17.43
CA LEU A 102 0.00 7.57 15.98
C LEU A 102 0.89 6.46 15.38
N LEU A 103 2.13 6.36 15.85
CA LEU A 103 3.06 5.30 15.44
C LEU A 103 2.55 3.92 15.85
N ASP A 104 1.98 3.81 17.05
CA ASP A 104 1.37 2.58 17.54
C ASP A 104 0.19 2.16 16.66
N TRP A 105 -0.67 3.08 16.28
CA TRP A 105 -1.76 2.81 15.35
C TRP A 105 -1.25 2.30 14.00
N ILE A 106 -0.24 2.96 13.39
CA ILE A 106 0.34 2.57 12.10
C ILE A 106 0.91 1.14 12.18
N ARG A 107 1.79 0.85 13.15
CA ARG A 107 2.46 -0.46 13.24
C ARG A 107 1.50 -1.63 13.49
N HIS A 108 0.26 -1.34 13.92
CA HIS A 108 -0.79 -2.34 14.08
C HIS A 108 -1.61 -2.58 12.79
N ARG A 109 -1.39 -1.82 11.71
CA ARG A 109 -2.10 -2.07 10.45
C ARG A 109 -1.60 -3.36 9.80
N PRO A 110 -2.46 -4.09 9.09
CA PRO A 110 -2.07 -5.30 8.37
C PRO A 110 -1.17 -4.97 7.16
N LEU A 111 -0.39 -5.94 6.70
CA LEU A 111 0.30 -5.91 5.40
C LEU A 111 -0.57 -6.45 4.27
N ALA A 112 -1.57 -7.27 4.60
CA ALA A 112 -2.55 -7.82 3.67
C ALA A 112 -3.90 -7.90 4.35
N HIS A 113 -4.98 -7.67 3.60
CA HIS A 113 -6.37 -7.80 4.05
C HIS A 113 -7.16 -8.57 3.00
N TYR A 114 -7.92 -9.58 3.41
CA TYR A 114 -8.75 -10.38 2.51
C TYR A 114 -10.17 -10.45 3.01
N GLU A 115 -11.09 -9.99 2.17
CA GLU A 115 -12.52 -10.05 2.43
C GLU A 115 -13.30 -9.99 1.10
N HIS A 116 -14.46 -10.59 1.03
CA HIS A 116 -15.35 -10.56 -0.14
C HIS A 116 -14.67 -10.93 -1.49
N GLY A 117 -13.73 -11.88 -1.48
CA GLY A 117 -13.00 -12.30 -2.67
C GLY A 117 -11.97 -11.28 -3.19
N HIS A 118 -11.63 -10.28 -2.39
CA HIS A 118 -10.61 -9.28 -2.70
C HIS A 118 -9.45 -9.37 -1.71
N LEU A 119 -8.24 -9.46 -2.23
CA LEU A 119 -7.00 -9.41 -1.46
C LEU A 119 -6.37 -8.03 -1.64
N MET A 120 -6.38 -7.19 -0.61
CA MET A 120 -5.71 -5.90 -0.64
C MET A 120 -4.31 -6.02 -0.05
N VAL A 121 -3.32 -5.57 -0.82
CA VAL A 121 -1.92 -5.35 -0.42
C VAL A 121 -1.48 -3.98 -0.92
N HIS A 122 -0.35 -3.44 -0.43
CA HIS A 122 0.06 -2.14 -0.94
C HIS A 122 0.66 -2.20 -2.34
N ALA A 123 1.56 -3.17 -2.64
CA ALA A 123 2.28 -3.21 -3.92
C ALA A 123 1.97 -4.45 -4.75
N GLY A 124 2.35 -5.64 -4.31
CA GLY A 124 2.14 -6.84 -5.11
C GLY A 124 2.25 -8.14 -4.33
N VAL A 125 2.03 -9.24 -5.03
CA VAL A 125 2.10 -10.61 -4.49
C VAL A 125 3.01 -11.44 -5.39
N LEU A 126 3.92 -12.20 -4.81
CA LEU A 126 4.78 -13.09 -5.59
C LEU A 126 3.95 -14.20 -6.26
N PRO A 127 4.30 -14.63 -7.48
CA PRO A 127 3.46 -15.54 -8.26
C PRO A 127 3.24 -16.90 -7.57
N GLN A 128 4.20 -17.36 -6.78
CA GLN A 128 4.12 -18.64 -6.06
C GLN A 128 3.25 -18.61 -4.81
N TRP A 129 2.81 -17.43 -4.34
CA TRP A 129 1.97 -17.31 -3.15
C TRP A 129 0.47 -17.34 -3.50
N SER A 130 -0.28 -18.17 -2.79
CA SER A 130 -1.74 -18.13 -2.76
C SER A 130 -2.23 -16.97 -1.88
N VAL A 131 -3.54 -16.76 -1.83
CA VAL A 131 -4.16 -15.86 -0.86
C VAL A 131 -3.83 -16.30 0.58
N ALA A 132 -3.92 -17.60 0.87
CA ALA A 132 -3.63 -18.14 2.19
C ALA A 132 -2.16 -17.94 2.57
N ASP A 133 -1.21 -18.29 1.68
CA ASP A 133 0.22 -18.06 1.91
C ASP A 133 0.52 -16.58 2.16
N THR A 134 -0.10 -15.68 1.38
CA THR A 134 0.08 -14.23 1.52
C THR A 134 -0.36 -13.73 2.89
N LEU A 135 -1.51 -14.19 3.37
CA LEU A 135 -2.04 -13.79 4.69
C LEU A 135 -1.19 -14.35 5.83
N GLU A 136 -0.73 -15.59 5.74
CA GLU A 136 0.13 -16.21 6.73
C GLU A 136 1.48 -15.49 6.83
N LEU A 137 2.13 -15.25 5.70
CA LEU A 137 3.40 -14.54 5.62
C LEU A 137 3.27 -13.08 6.10
N ALA A 138 2.19 -12.40 5.75
CA ALA A 138 1.89 -11.07 6.27
C ALA A 138 1.75 -11.10 7.80
N ALA A 139 1.06 -12.09 8.36
CA ALA A 139 0.87 -12.24 9.80
C ALA A 139 2.18 -12.48 10.56
N GLU A 140 3.15 -13.21 9.98
CA GLU A 140 4.48 -13.37 10.56
C GLU A 140 5.17 -12.01 10.80
N VAL A 141 5.18 -11.15 9.78
CA VAL A 141 5.79 -9.81 9.87
C VAL A 141 4.99 -8.89 10.81
N GLN A 142 3.67 -8.95 10.74
CA GLN A 142 2.79 -8.15 11.61
C GLN A 142 3.00 -8.47 13.10
N LYS A 143 3.28 -9.73 13.43
CA LYS A 143 3.61 -10.14 14.81
C LYS A 143 4.83 -9.41 15.33
N ASP A 144 5.85 -9.22 14.50
CA ASP A 144 7.05 -8.49 14.87
C ASP A 144 6.79 -6.99 15.00
N LEU A 145 6.06 -6.38 14.07
CA LEU A 145 5.69 -4.96 14.13
C LEU A 145 4.81 -4.62 15.35
N ARG A 146 3.97 -5.56 15.78
CA ARG A 146 3.09 -5.38 16.96
C ARG A 146 3.78 -5.67 18.28
N SER A 147 4.97 -6.28 18.26
CA SER A 147 5.69 -6.62 19.49
C SER A 147 6.21 -5.38 20.22
N PRO A 148 6.46 -5.46 21.54
CA PRO A 148 7.05 -4.34 22.29
C PRO A 148 8.45 -3.94 21.79
N ASP A 149 9.19 -4.89 21.24
CA ASP A 149 10.55 -4.72 20.70
C ASP A 149 10.57 -4.45 19.17
N TRP A 150 9.46 -3.97 18.60
CA TRP A 150 9.29 -3.73 17.17
C TRP A 150 10.39 -2.86 16.54
N ARG A 151 10.91 -1.88 17.28
CA ARG A 151 11.99 -1.01 16.80
C ARG A 151 13.27 -1.80 16.49
N GLN A 152 13.60 -2.78 17.32
CA GLN A 152 14.74 -3.67 17.10
C GLN A 152 14.46 -4.65 15.95
N ARG A 153 13.26 -5.22 15.91
CA ARG A 153 12.87 -6.20 14.87
C ARG A 153 12.80 -5.57 13.48
N LEU A 154 12.39 -4.32 13.40
CA LEU A 154 12.32 -3.58 12.14
C LEU A 154 13.71 -3.41 11.49
N GLN A 155 14.81 -3.44 12.26
CA GLN A 155 16.17 -3.30 11.74
C GLN A 155 16.51 -4.34 10.67
N THR A 156 16.05 -5.59 10.82
CA THR A 156 16.33 -6.68 9.89
C THR A 156 15.40 -6.73 8.67
N MET A 157 14.38 -5.88 8.66
CA MET A 157 13.36 -5.85 7.61
C MET A 157 13.76 -5.03 6.38
N TYR A 158 14.85 -4.25 6.44
CA TYR A 158 15.32 -3.43 5.33
C TYR A 158 16.35 -4.14 4.45
N GLY A 159 16.36 -3.78 3.16
CA GLY A 159 17.29 -4.26 2.16
C GLY A 159 16.57 -4.83 0.95
N ASP A 160 17.28 -4.96 -0.17
CA ASP A 160 16.73 -5.46 -1.43
C ASP A 160 16.95 -6.96 -1.61
N GLU A 161 17.86 -7.54 -0.84
CA GLU A 161 18.16 -8.98 -0.88
C GLU A 161 17.72 -9.70 0.40
N PRO A 162 17.21 -10.95 0.28
CA PRO A 162 17.02 -11.69 -0.96
C PRO A 162 15.88 -11.11 -1.80
N SER A 163 16.02 -11.16 -3.13
CA SER A 163 15.01 -10.67 -4.10
C SER A 163 14.15 -11.80 -4.70
N GLN A 164 14.42 -13.05 -4.34
CA GLN A 164 13.69 -14.23 -4.81
C GLN A 164 13.28 -15.12 -3.65
N TRP A 165 12.01 -15.51 -3.62
CA TRP A 165 11.48 -16.44 -2.64
C TRP A 165 12.10 -17.85 -2.79
N ARG A 166 12.45 -18.44 -1.64
CA ARG A 166 12.83 -19.83 -1.48
C ARG A 166 12.31 -20.32 -0.13
N ASP A 167 11.91 -21.55 -0.04
CA ASP A 167 11.33 -22.10 1.20
C ASP A 167 12.36 -22.22 2.33
N GLU A 168 13.65 -22.32 1.97
CA GLU A 168 14.77 -22.46 2.91
C GLU A 168 15.30 -21.11 3.44
N LEU A 169 14.66 -20.00 3.14
CA LEU A 169 15.09 -18.70 3.65
C LEU A 169 15.04 -18.69 5.18
N ASP A 170 16.08 -18.08 5.77
CA ASP A 170 16.08 -17.78 7.19
C ASP A 170 15.00 -16.76 7.55
N GLN A 171 14.73 -16.59 8.82
CA GLN A 171 13.68 -15.71 9.32
C GLN A 171 13.82 -14.26 8.83
N GLU A 172 15.04 -13.73 8.75
CA GLU A 172 15.29 -12.35 8.33
C GLU A 172 15.06 -12.15 6.83
N GLY A 173 15.61 -13.05 6.00
CA GLY A 173 15.40 -13.06 4.57
C GLY A 173 13.93 -13.24 4.21
N ARG A 174 13.24 -14.14 4.93
CA ARG A 174 11.81 -14.39 4.78
C ARG A 174 10.96 -13.12 5.05
N ARG A 175 11.20 -12.43 6.18
CA ARG A 175 10.52 -11.16 6.52
C ARG A 175 10.78 -10.09 5.47
N ARG A 176 12.03 -9.96 5.04
CA ARG A 176 12.45 -8.92 4.07
C ARG A 176 11.78 -9.13 2.72
N ILE A 177 11.71 -10.37 2.22
CA ILE A 177 10.98 -10.68 0.98
C ILE A 177 9.49 -10.38 1.12
N VAL A 178 8.86 -10.73 2.23
CA VAL A 178 7.44 -10.46 2.47
C VAL A 178 7.17 -8.97 2.42
N ILE A 179 7.94 -8.17 3.16
CA ILE A 179 7.79 -6.70 3.15
C ILE A 179 8.01 -6.16 1.74
N ASN A 180 9.08 -6.57 1.06
CA ASN A 180 9.40 -6.08 -0.27
C ASN A 180 8.33 -6.43 -1.31
N ALA A 181 7.79 -7.66 -1.26
CA ALA A 181 6.72 -8.07 -2.15
C ALA A 181 5.44 -7.26 -1.89
N LEU A 182 4.99 -7.21 -0.64
CA LEU A 182 3.71 -6.59 -0.29
C LEU A 182 3.74 -5.07 -0.35
N THR A 183 4.95 -4.44 -0.27
CA THR A 183 5.03 -2.97 -0.20
C THR A 183 5.87 -2.29 -1.28
N ARG A 184 6.61 -3.04 -2.14
CA ARG A 184 7.53 -2.43 -3.10
C ARG A 184 7.54 -3.06 -4.49
N LEU A 185 6.94 -4.24 -4.66
CA LEU A 185 6.98 -5.01 -5.89
C LEU A 185 6.20 -4.32 -7.02
N ARG A 186 6.87 -4.12 -8.16
CA ARG A 186 6.27 -3.68 -9.44
C ARG A 186 6.54 -4.70 -10.53
N MET A 187 7.80 -4.92 -10.81
CA MET A 187 8.28 -5.82 -11.85
C MET A 187 9.01 -7.01 -11.25
N CYS A 188 8.90 -8.14 -11.93
CA CYS A 188 9.66 -9.36 -11.58
C CYS A 188 10.00 -10.15 -12.84
N THR A 189 10.90 -11.12 -12.70
CA THR A 189 11.10 -12.14 -13.73
C THR A 189 9.96 -13.16 -13.73
N ALA A 190 9.88 -13.98 -14.77
CA ALA A 190 8.90 -15.08 -14.86
C ALA A 190 8.98 -16.06 -13.66
N GLN A 191 10.13 -16.16 -13.00
CA GLN A 191 10.36 -17.00 -11.81
C GLN A 191 10.08 -16.25 -10.49
N GLY A 192 9.55 -15.03 -10.55
CA GLY A 192 9.20 -14.22 -9.37
C GLY A 192 10.38 -13.56 -8.67
N ARG A 193 11.55 -13.39 -9.33
CA ARG A 193 12.62 -12.54 -8.79
C ARG A 193 12.20 -11.08 -8.90
N MET A 194 12.12 -10.38 -7.77
CA MET A 194 11.72 -8.96 -7.71
C MET A 194 12.79 -8.04 -8.31
N GLU A 195 12.32 -6.98 -8.99
CA GLU A 195 13.13 -5.88 -9.48
C GLU A 195 12.61 -4.57 -8.87
N PHE A 196 13.51 -3.73 -8.31
CA PHE A 196 13.13 -2.53 -7.55
C PHE A 196 13.48 -1.20 -8.21
N ARG A 197 14.24 -1.22 -9.31
CA ARG A 197 14.72 0.00 -10.00
C ARG A 197 13.71 0.52 -11.01
N HIS A 198 12.95 -0.39 -11.62
CA HIS A 198 11.92 -0.02 -12.60
C HIS A 198 10.73 0.63 -11.90
N LYS A 199 10.45 1.89 -12.23
CA LYS A 199 9.38 2.69 -11.61
C LYS A 199 8.34 3.19 -12.62
N LEU A 200 8.62 3.07 -13.90
CA LEU A 200 7.72 3.50 -14.97
C LEU A 200 6.59 2.49 -15.19
N ALA A 201 5.59 2.87 -15.97
CA ALA A 201 4.59 1.93 -16.44
C ALA A 201 5.26 0.85 -17.30
N PRO A 202 4.82 -0.42 -17.24
CA PRO A 202 5.44 -1.52 -17.95
C PRO A 202 5.22 -1.37 -19.46
N THR A 203 6.20 -1.79 -20.26
CA THR A 203 6.16 -1.80 -21.72
C THR A 203 6.52 -3.18 -22.27
N GLU A 204 6.14 -3.47 -23.53
CA GLU A 204 6.58 -4.70 -24.19
C GLU A 204 8.11 -4.79 -24.31
N GLN A 205 8.79 -3.64 -24.36
CA GLN A 205 10.25 -3.57 -24.41
C GLN A 205 10.87 -4.12 -23.11
N ASP A 206 10.27 -3.88 -21.95
CA ASP A 206 10.76 -4.40 -20.67
C ASP A 206 10.82 -5.93 -20.70
N TRP A 207 9.80 -6.59 -21.24
CA TRP A 207 9.81 -8.03 -21.40
C TRP A 207 10.85 -8.51 -22.43
N ASN A 208 10.88 -7.90 -23.58
CA ASN A 208 11.74 -8.33 -24.70
C ASN A 208 13.23 -8.15 -24.42
N GLU A 209 13.63 -7.07 -23.71
CA GLU A 209 15.03 -6.74 -23.47
C GLU A 209 15.56 -7.27 -22.12
N SER A 210 14.74 -7.24 -21.08
CA SER A 210 15.18 -7.58 -19.71
C SER A 210 14.55 -8.83 -19.12
N GLY A 211 13.52 -9.40 -19.76
CA GLY A 211 12.73 -10.51 -19.24
C GLY A 211 11.89 -10.13 -18.01
N LEU A 212 11.69 -8.82 -17.79
CA LEU A 212 10.87 -8.30 -16.71
C LEU A 212 9.43 -8.13 -17.15
N LEU A 213 8.50 -8.45 -16.27
CA LEU A 213 7.07 -8.30 -16.46
C LEU A 213 6.43 -7.75 -15.19
N PRO A 214 5.27 -7.11 -15.31
CA PRO A 214 4.50 -6.73 -14.14
C PRO A 214 4.20 -7.96 -13.29
N TRP A 215 4.31 -7.85 -11.99
CA TRP A 215 4.08 -8.98 -11.08
C TRP A 215 2.74 -9.69 -11.33
N TYR A 216 1.71 -8.94 -11.71
CA TYR A 216 0.37 -9.48 -11.95
C TYR A 216 0.26 -10.27 -13.27
N ASP A 217 1.22 -10.16 -14.17
CA ASP A 217 1.31 -10.94 -15.40
C ASP A 217 2.31 -12.11 -15.30
N ALA A 218 2.93 -12.29 -14.12
CA ALA A 218 3.86 -13.40 -13.91
C ALA A 218 3.18 -14.76 -14.16
N PRO A 219 3.82 -15.66 -14.93
CA PRO A 219 3.29 -16.98 -15.20
C PRO A 219 3.03 -17.78 -13.92
N GLY A 220 1.92 -18.51 -13.86
CA GLY A 220 1.58 -19.36 -12.72
C GLY A 220 1.21 -18.61 -11.45
N ARG A 221 0.85 -17.33 -11.54
CA ARG A 221 0.39 -16.55 -10.39
C ARG A 221 -0.85 -17.20 -9.75
N ARG A 222 -0.67 -17.72 -8.54
CA ARG A 222 -1.70 -18.50 -7.81
C ARG A 222 -2.91 -17.67 -7.44
N THR A 223 -2.72 -16.41 -7.05
CA THR A 223 -3.85 -15.52 -6.66
C THR A 223 -4.80 -15.21 -7.82
N ARG A 224 -4.45 -15.51 -9.09
CA ARG A 224 -5.27 -15.14 -10.26
C ARG A 224 -6.67 -15.72 -10.21
N ASP A 225 -6.79 -16.96 -9.77
CA ASP A 225 -8.05 -17.71 -9.73
C ASP A 225 -8.68 -17.70 -8.32
N GLU A 226 -7.98 -17.13 -7.32
CA GLU A 226 -8.42 -17.15 -5.93
C GLU A 226 -9.08 -15.83 -5.49
N ALA A 227 -8.61 -14.68 -6.02
CA ALA A 227 -9.08 -13.36 -5.62
C ALA A 227 -8.79 -12.28 -6.66
N THR A 228 -9.54 -11.17 -6.60
CA THR A 228 -9.08 -9.91 -7.20
C THR A 228 -8.07 -9.26 -6.25
N VAL A 229 -6.82 -9.07 -6.71
CA VAL A 229 -5.81 -8.38 -5.91
C VAL A 229 -5.92 -6.88 -6.11
N VAL A 230 -6.12 -6.14 -5.02
CA VAL A 230 -6.25 -4.67 -5.00
C VAL A 230 -4.95 -4.08 -4.45
N PHE A 231 -4.37 -3.10 -5.16
CA PHE A 231 -3.09 -2.52 -4.79
C PHE A 231 -2.95 -1.04 -5.18
N GLY A 232 -1.95 -0.37 -4.60
CA GLY A 232 -1.54 1.00 -4.88
C GLY A 232 -0.11 1.08 -5.41
N HIS A 233 0.74 1.90 -4.78
CA HIS A 233 2.20 1.97 -4.94
C HIS A 233 2.73 2.37 -6.33
N TRP A 234 2.04 2.09 -7.40
CA TRP A 234 2.53 2.23 -8.77
C TRP A 234 1.87 3.39 -9.51
N SER A 235 2.14 4.61 -9.08
CA SER A 235 1.49 5.82 -9.59
C SER A 235 1.62 5.99 -11.12
N THR A 236 2.72 5.55 -11.72
CA THR A 236 2.93 5.64 -13.17
C THR A 236 2.08 4.64 -13.97
N LEU A 237 1.61 3.55 -13.33
CA LEU A 237 0.66 2.61 -13.92
C LEU A 237 -0.74 3.24 -14.03
N GLY A 238 -1.12 4.05 -13.05
CA GLY A 238 -2.44 4.63 -12.97
C GLY A 238 -3.54 3.63 -12.60
N LEU A 239 -4.78 3.97 -12.92
CA LEU A 239 -5.93 3.08 -12.68
C LEU A 239 -5.89 1.89 -13.64
N LEU A 240 -5.74 0.70 -13.09
CA LEU A 240 -5.87 -0.56 -13.82
C LEU A 240 -7.07 -1.33 -13.27
N MET A 241 -7.99 -1.71 -14.16
CA MET A 241 -9.20 -2.45 -13.80
C MET A 241 -9.28 -3.75 -14.61
N ARG A 242 -8.86 -4.86 -13.99
CA ARG A 242 -8.97 -6.20 -14.60
C ARG A 242 -9.82 -7.10 -13.69
N PRO A 243 -10.30 -8.26 -14.19
CA PRO A 243 -11.02 -9.20 -13.33
C PRO A 243 -10.21 -9.68 -12.13
N ASP A 244 -8.91 -9.83 -12.29
CA ASP A 244 -7.97 -10.45 -11.36
C ASP A 244 -7.09 -9.46 -10.58
N VAL A 245 -7.02 -8.16 -11.01
CA VAL A 245 -6.26 -7.10 -10.33
C VAL A 245 -6.89 -5.73 -10.50
N ILE A 246 -6.73 -4.89 -9.48
CA ILE A 246 -7.12 -3.47 -9.49
C ILE A 246 -5.97 -2.65 -8.92
N CYS A 247 -5.37 -1.74 -9.73
CA CYS A 247 -4.44 -0.73 -9.25
C CYS A 247 -5.19 0.58 -9.01
N LEU A 248 -4.99 1.17 -7.82
CA LEU A 248 -5.71 2.38 -7.39
C LEU A 248 -4.82 3.62 -7.29
N ASP A 249 -3.49 3.47 -7.35
CA ASP A 249 -2.58 4.62 -7.25
C ASP A 249 -2.57 5.40 -8.56
N THR A 250 -3.31 6.48 -8.56
CA THR A 250 -3.43 7.40 -9.69
C THR A 250 -2.65 8.70 -9.49
N GLY A 251 -1.70 8.69 -8.55
CA GLY A 251 -0.71 9.75 -8.41
C GLY A 251 -1.25 11.04 -7.80
N CYS A 252 -2.09 10.97 -6.77
CA CYS A 252 -2.65 12.15 -6.11
C CYS A 252 -1.57 13.13 -5.65
N VAL A 253 -0.56 12.65 -4.94
CA VAL A 253 0.55 13.50 -4.45
C VAL A 253 1.37 14.15 -5.57
N TRP A 254 1.29 13.60 -6.77
CA TRP A 254 1.92 14.14 -7.99
C TRP A 254 1.00 15.09 -8.78
N GLY A 255 -0.10 15.55 -8.17
CA GLY A 255 -1.03 16.47 -8.80
C GLY A 255 -1.98 15.84 -9.81
N ARG A 256 -2.13 14.51 -9.81
CA ARG A 256 -3.10 13.80 -10.66
C ARG A 256 -4.42 13.61 -9.92
N SER A 257 -4.90 12.39 -9.72
CA SER A 257 -6.19 12.10 -9.08
C SER A 257 -6.04 11.20 -7.88
N LEU A 258 -6.94 11.33 -6.90
CA LEU A 258 -7.21 10.31 -5.90
C LEU A 258 -8.38 9.46 -6.37
N THR A 259 -8.19 8.15 -6.41
CA THR A 259 -9.17 7.20 -6.93
C THR A 259 -9.76 6.35 -5.82
N ALA A 260 -11.08 6.19 -5.86
CA ALA A 260 -11.80 5.17 -5.12
C ALA A 260 -12.61 4.28 -6.06
N VAL A 261 -12.65 2.99 -5.75
CA VAL A 261 -13.45 1.99 -6.47
C VAL A 261 -14.38 1.28 -5.49
N ARG A 262 -15.68 1.26 -5.79
CA ARG A 262 -16.65 0.54 -4.97
C ARG A 262 -16.50 -0.96 -5.14
N LEU A 263 -16.41 -1.70 -4.05
CA LEU A 263 -16.13 -3.12 -4.05
C LEU A 263 -17.20 -3.94 -4.79
N GLY A 264 -18.47 -3.59 -4.63
CA GLY A 264 -19.58 -4.41 -5.13
C GLY A 264 -19.74 -4.39 -6.65
N ASP A 265 -19.72 -3.21 -7.26
CA ASP A 265 -19.98 -3.00 -8.70
C ASP A 265 -18.82 -2.37 -9.49
N ARG A 266 -17.70 -2.16 -8.81
CA ARG A 266 -16.50 -1.53 -9.37
C ARG A 266 -16.73 -0.11 -9.90
N LYS A 267 -17.72 0.61 -9.34
CA LYS A 267 -17.94 2.02 -9.67
C LYS A 267 -16.71 2.84 -9.28
N VAL A 268 -16.21 3.63 -10.21
CA VAL A 268 -15.02 4.47 -10.02
C VAL A 268 -15.45 5.89 -9.65
N VAL A 269 -14.82 6.45 -8.63
CA VAL A 269 -14.88 7.87 -8.29
C VAL A 269 -13.44 8.40 -8.25
N GLN A 270 -13.21 9.51 -8.93
CA GLN A 270 -11.93 10.21 -8.95
C GLN A 270 -12.12 11.68 -8.59
N VAL A 271 -11.21 12.21 -7.78
CA VAL A 271 -11.13 13.63 -7.48
C VAL A 271 -9.78 14.18 -7.89
N ASP A 272 -9.78 15.39 -8.43
CA ASP A 272 -8.57 16.08 -8.86
C ASP A 272 -7.70 16.45 -7.64
N CYS A 273 -6.41 16.21 -7.74
CA CYS A 273 -5.41 16.55 -6.73
C CYS A 273 -4.52 17.73 -7.15
N ALA A 274 -4.87 18.45 -8.21
CA ALA A 274 -4.13 19.65 -8.63
C ALA A 274 -4.00 20.64 -7.47
N GLY A 275 -2.80 21.15 -7.22
CA GLY A 275 -2.49 22.01 -6.08
C GLY A 275 -2.23 21.31 -4.75
N GLN A 276 -2.18 19.97 -4.73
CA GLN A 276 -1.75 19.18 -3.58
C GLN A 276 -0.31 18.66 -3.73
N ALA A 277 0.31 18.88 -4.90
CA ALA A 277 1.72 18.55 -5.10
C ALA A 277 2.55 19.33 -4.08
N GLY A 278 3.31 18.61 -3.25
CA GLY A 278 4.37 19.23 -2.47
C GLY A 278 5.28 20.03 -3.42
N ALA A 279 5.69 21.22 -3.03
CA ALA A 279 6.63 21.99 -3.79
C ALA A 279 7.88 21.13 -4.04
N ASP A 280 8.32 21.08 -5.30
CA ASP A 280 9.50 20.34 -5.79
C ASP A 280 9.31 18.82 -5.99
N CYS A 281 8.61 18.48 -7.08
CA CYS A 281 8.75 17.19 -7.74
C CYS A 281 9.49 17.35 -9.05
#